data_625c30751a82fe9ff00b0dfd950030b2
#
_entry.id   625c30751a82fe9ff00b0dfd950030b2
#
_cell.length_a   1.000
_cell.length_b   1.000
_cell.length_c   1.000
_cell.angle_alpha   90.00
_cell.angle_beta   90.00
_cell.angle_gamma   90.00
#
_symmetry.space_group_name_H-M   'P 1'
#
loop_
_entity.id
_entity.type
_entity.pdbx_description
1 polymer ?
#
loop_
_entity_poly.entity_id
_entity_poly.type
_entity_poly.pdbx_seq_one_letter_code
_entity_poly.pdbx_strand_id
1 'polypeptide(L)'
;MLEFIKGKIDSIENNYLVLENGNIGYIIYMPKIELLKLTLNTDVMIYTRLIVREDSITTYGFANTKSRDIFDLLTTVTGIGPKLAMGILDETDVSFILNSIAAEDVKSLTKIPGIGKKTAQRLILELKDKVKNLNIDIPETDIINENINLDKSSALEALISLGYNEYEAKNALENIDDNLDISVMIREALKVMS
;
A
#
# COMPACT_ATOMS: atom_id res chain seq x y z
N MET A 1 15.64 9.50 -16.61
CA MET A 1 14.96 8.65 -15.60
C MET A 1 13.47 8.66 -15.94
N LEU A 2 12.78 7.52 -15.85
CA LEU A 2 11.33 7.43 -16.04
C LEU A 2 10.66 7.63 -14.67
N GLU A 3 9.88 8.69 -14.53
CA GLU A 3 9.15 8.97 -13.27
C GLU A 3 7.82 8.23 -13.19
N PHE A 4 7.12 8.20 -14.31
CA PHE A 4 5.89 7.43 -14.48
C PHE A 4 5.68 7.07 -15.94
N ILE A 5 4.82 6.09 -16.20
CA ILE A 5 4.30 5.77 -17.52
C ILE A 5 2.77 5.78 -17.44
N LYS A 6 2.12 6.52 -18.34
CA LYS A 6 0.68 6.46 -18.54
C LYS A 6 0.39 5.58 -19.74
N GLY A 7 -0.61 4.74 -19.66
CA GLY A 7 -0.98 3.88 -20.77
C GLY A 7 -2.14 2.97 -20.42
N LYS A 8 -2.46 2.10 -21.34
CA LYS A 8 -3.52 1.11 -21.21
C LYS A 8 -2.93 -0.24 -20.78
N ILE A 9 -3.56 -0.90 -19.82
CA ILE A 9 -3.13 -2.23 -19.39
C ILE A 9 -3.49 -3.24 -20.47
N ASP A 10 -2.48 -3.85 -21.09
CA ASP A 10 -2.60 -4.88 -22.11
C ASP A 10 -2.73 -6.28 -21.48
N SER A 11 -1.84 -6.60 -20.51
CA SER A 11 -1.89 -7.86 -19.76
C SER A 11 -1.43 -7.69 -18.33
N ILE A 12 -1.90 -8.58 -17.43
CA ILE A 12 -1.51 -8.67 -16.02
C ILE A 12 -1.07 -10.10 -15.76
N GLU A 13 0.16 -10.23 -15.26
CA GLU A 13 0.80 -11.48 -14.88
C GLU A 13 1.01 -11.53 -13.36
N ASN A 14 1.61 -12.63 -12.86
CA ASN A 14 1.77 -12.86 -11.41
C ASN A 14 2.56 -11.76 -10.68
N ASN A 15 3.54 -11.10 -11.34
CA ASN A 15 4.46 -10.14 -10.74
C ASN A 15 4.81 -8.96 -11.64
N TYR A 16 4.13 -8.82 -12.80
CA TYR A 16 4.28 -7.70 -13.71
C TYR A 16 3.00 -7.48 -14.51
N LEU A 17 2.87 -6.31 -15.08
CA LEU A 17 1.91 -6.02 -16.13
C LEU A 17 2.64 -5.58 -17.40
N VAL A 18 1.92 -5.65 -18.53
CA VAL A 18 2.32 -4.98 -19.77
C VAL A 18 1.44 -3.74 -19.93
N LEU A 19 2.09 -2.59 -19.99
CA LEU A 19 1.44 -1.30 -20.21
C LEU A 19 1.71 -0.83 -21.63
N GLU A 20 0.66 -0.69 -22.43
CA GLU A 20 0.77 -0.13 -23.77
C GLU A 20 0.76 1.40 -23.72
N ASN A 21 1.77 2.02 -24.33
CA ASN A 21 1.83 3.46 -24.57
C ASN A 21 2.44 3.71 -25.95
N GLY A 22 1.68 4.32 -26.84
CA GLY A 22 2.14 4.71 -28.16
C GLY A 22 2.60 3.52 -29.04
N ASN A 23 1.90 2.40 -29.00
CA ASN A 23 2.21 1.13 -29.67
C ASN A 23 3.49 0.44 -29.14
N ILE A 24 3.94 0.78 -27.93
CA ILE A 24 5.05 0.12 -27.24
C ILE A 24 4.52 -0.52 -25.98
N GLY A 25 4.77 -1.84 -25.80
CA GLY A 25 4.45 -2.56 -24.57
C GLY A 25 5.60 -2.51 -23.57
N TYR A 26 5.36 -1.93 -22.41
CA TYR A 26 6.32 -1.84 -21.30
C TYR A 26 6.03 -2.94 -20.30
N ILE A 27 7.00 -3.83 -20.05
CA ILE A 27 6.95 -4.78 -18.93
C ILE A 27 7.31 -4.02 -17.65
N ILE A 28 6.37 -3.98 -16.70
CA ILE A 28 6.53 -3.26 -15.43
C ILE A 28 6.27 -4.24 -14.29
N TYR A 29 7.31 -4.54 -13.51
CA TYR A 29 7.21 -5.38 -12.32
C TYR A 29 6.58 -4.59 -11.18
N MET A 30 5.52 -5.12 -10.58
CA MET A 30 4.75 -4.46 -9.53
C MET A 30 4.49 -5.38 -8.34
N PRO A 31 4.27 -4.83 -7.13
CA PRO A 31 3.79 -5.61 -5.99
C PRO A 31 2.48 -6.32 -6.33
N LYS A 32 2.37 -7.61 -5.94
CA LYS A 32 1.20 -8.45 -6.23
C LYS A 32 -0.09 -7.85 -5.70
N ILE A 33 -0.05 -7.31 -4.47
CA ILE A 33 -1.21 -6.65 -3.85
C ILE A 33 -1.68 -5.41 -4.65
N GLU A 34 -0.80 -4.73 -5.36
CA GLU A 34 -1.18 -3.62 -6.24
C GLU A 34 -1.70 -4.13 -7.58
N LEU A 35 -1.10 -5.17 -8.16
CA LEU A 35 -1.56 -5.79 -9.40
C LEU A 35 -2.99 -6.33 -9.28
N LEU A 36 -3.36 -6.92 -8.12
CA LEU A 36 -4.71 -7.44 -7.88
C LEU A 36 -5.82 -6.38 -7.91
N LYS A 37 -5.47 -5.10 -7.74
CA LYS A 37 -6.41 -3.97 -7.79
C LYS A 37 -6.60 -3.39 -9.19
N LEU A 38 -5.81 -3.84 -10.16
CA LEU A 38 -5.82 -3.33 -11.52
C LEU A 38 -6.74 -4.15 -12.42
N THR A 39 -7.29 -3.51 -13.43
CA THR A 39 -8.22 -4.13 -14.39
C THR A 39 -7.65 -4.02 -15.80
N LEU A 40 -7.75 -5.13 -16.57
CA LEU A 40 -7.35 -5.17 -17.96
C LEU A 40 -8.08 -4.11 -18.79
N ASN A 41 -7.40 -3.60 -19.81
CA ASN A 41 -7.94 -2.63 -20.76
C ASN A 41 -8.31 -1.26 -20.16
N THR A 42 -7.88 -0.95 -18.94
CA THR A 42 -8.05 0.38 -18.32
C THR A 42 -6.82 1.27 -18.52
N ASP A 43 -7.04 2.58 -18.62
CA ASP A 43 -5.98 3.57 -18.64
C ASP A 43 -5.50 3.86 -17.21
N VAL A 44 -4.19 3.74 -17.00
CA VAL A 44 -3.58 3.94 -15.70
C VAL A 44 -2.30 4.78 -15.79
N MET A 45 -1.92 5.34 -14.67
CA MET A 45 -0.59 5.94 -14.49
C MET A 45 0.16 5.13 -13.44
N ILE A 46 1.30 4.57 -13.84
CA ILE A 46 2.17 3.78 -12.97
C ILE A 46 3.44 4.58 -12.70
N TYR A 47 3.73 4.83 -11.43
CA TYR A 47 5.00 5.44 -11.00
C TYR A 47 6.12 4.42 -11.13
N THR A 48 7.29 4.82 -11.63
CA THR A 48 8.32 3.87 -12.02
C THR A 48 9.67 4.11 -11.40
N ARG A 49 10.45 3.03 -11.23
CA ARG A 49 11.90 3.04 -11.02
C ARG A 49 12.58 2.15 -12.03
N LEU A 50 13.42 2.76 -12.84
CA LEU A 50 14.24 2.07 -13.83
C LEU A 50 15.57 1.69 -13.19
N ILE A 51 15.84 0.40 -13.12
CA ILE A 51 17.11 -0.15 -12.65
C ILE A 51 17.90 -0.65 -13.85
N VAL A 52 19.03 -0.01 -14.10
CA VAL A 52 19.95 -0.37 -15.21
C VAL A 52 21.14 -1.09 -14.62
N ARG A 53 21.45 -2.26 -15.16
CA ARG A 53 22.66 -3.05 -14.87
C ARG A 53 23.38 -3.33 -16.16
N GLU A 54 24.58 -3.92 -16.09
CA GLU A 54 25.38 -4.25 -17.26
C GLU A 54 24.66 -5.21 -18.22
N ASP A 55 23.85 -6.12 -17.66
CA ASP A 55 23.19 -7.23 -18.36
C ASP A 55 21.67 -7.06 -18.47
N SER A 56 21.08 -6.04 -17.85
CA SER A 56 19.61 -5.93 -17.76
C SER A 56 19.12 -4.51 -17.51
N ILE A 57 17.94 -4.23 -18.06
CA ILE A 57 17.14 -3.04 -17.75
C ILE A 57 15.82 -3.53 -17.19
N THR A 58 15.51 -3.17 -15.95
CA THR A 58 14.28 -3.60 -15.29
C THR A 58 13.46 -2.39 -14.82
N THR A 59 12.19 -2.34 -15.19
CA THR A 59 11.27 -1.32 -14.73
C THR A 59 10.42 -1.87 -13.59
N TYR A 60 10.52 -1.28 -12.43
CA TYR A 60 9.63 -1.50 -11.29
C TYR A 60 8.55 -0.43 -11.27
N GLY A 61 7.31 -0.81 -10.97
CA GLY A 61 6.16 0.08 -10.96
C GLY A 61 5.39 0.04 -9.66
N PHE A 62 4.68 1.13 -9.39
CA PHE A 62 3.93 1.34 -8.15
C PHE A 62 2.65 2.12 -8.46
N ALA A 63 1.55 1.76 -7.81
CA ALA A 63 0.27 2.43 -8.01
C ALA A 63 0.27 3.86 -7.45
N ASN A 64 1.15 4.17 -6.51
CA ASN A 64 1.27 5.49 -5.88
C ASN A 64 2.72 5.83 -5.51
N THR A 65 2.95 7.10 -5.19
CA THR A 65 4.27 7.60 -4.82
C THR A 65 4.77 7.05 -3.49
N LYS A 66 3.87 6.76 -2.53
CA LYS A 66 4.26 6.24 -1.20
C LYS A 66 4.94 4.87 -1.34
N SER A 67 4.32 3.93 -2.09
CA SER A 67 4.91 2.61 -2.36
C SER A 67 6.27 2.72 -3.06
N ARG A 68 6.39 3.62 -4.03
CA ARG A 68 7.65 3.89 -4.73
C ARG A 68 8.73 4.43 -3.78
N ASP A 69 8.37 5.39 -2.95
CA ASP A 69 9.32 6.05 -2.03
C ASP A 69 9.80 5.06 -0.96
N ILE A 70 8.94 4.14 -0.52
CA ILE A 70 9.35 3.04 0.37
C ILE A 70 10.26 2.05 -0.35
N PHE A 71 9.97 1.69 -1.59
CA PHE A 71 10.89 0.87 -2.40
C PHE A 71 12.28 1.53 -2.51
N ASP A 72 12.32 2.83 -2.79
CA ASP A 72 13.57 3.58 -2.86
C ASP A 72 14.31 3.54 -1.51
N LEU A 73 13.62 3.77 -0.39
CA LEU A 73 14.19 3.68 0.95
C LEU A 73 14.74 2.29 1.26
N LEU A 74 13.95 1.25 1.03
CA LEU A 74 14.36 -0.14 1.26
C LEU A 74 15.63 -0.48 0.49
N THR A 75 15.72 -0.04 -0.76
CA THR A 75 16.90 -0.32 -1.61
C THR A 75 18.16 0.46 -1.20
N THR A 76 18.05 1.49 -0.33
CA THR A 76 19.24 2.15 0.25
C THR A 76 19.88 1.32 1.36
N VAL A 77 19.18 0.34 1.93
CA VAL A 77 19.68 -0.47 3.05
C VAL A 77 20.62 -1.56 2.54
N THR A 78 21.80 -1.64 3.15
CA THR A 78 22.79 -2.62 2.78
C THR A 78 22.26 -4.05 2.92
N GLY A 79 22.23 -4.80 1.80
CA GLY A 79 21.72 -6.15 1.72
C GLY A 79 20.26 -6.26 1.27
N ILE A 80 19.58 -5.15 0.98
CA ILE A 80 18.26 -5.13 0.38
C ILE A 80 18.37 -4.62 -1.05
N GLY A 81 18.33 -5.54 -2.01
CA GLY A 81 18.26 -5.20 -3.43
C GLY A 81 16.81 -5.06 -3.91
N PRO A 82 16.62 -4.60 -5.17
CA PRO A 82 15.29 -4.38 -5.73
C PRO A 82 14.34 -5.59 -5.64
N LYS A 83 14.84 -6.81 -5.87
CA LYS A 83 14.03 -8.03 -5.77
C LYS A 83 13.51 -8.28 -4.35
N LEU A 84 14.36 -8.05 -3.33
CA LEU A 84 13.96 -8.22 -1.94
C LEU A 84 12.99 -7.09 -1.51
N ALA A 85 13.25 -5.86 -1.93
CA ALA A 85 12.36 -4.74 -1.68
C ALA A 85 10.95 -4.98 -2.26
N MET A 86 10.85 -5.50 -3.50
CA MET A 86 9.57 -5.91 -4.09
C MET A 86 8.91 -7.04 -3.28
N GLY A 87 9.68 -8.07 -2.88
CA GLY A 87 9.16 -9.16 -2.04
C GLY A 87 8.61 -8.68 -0.70
N ILE A 88 9.21 -7.65 -0.09
CA ILE A 88 8.69 -7.01 1.12
C ILE A 88 7.34 -6.36 0.84
N LEU A 89 7.22 -5.61 -0.26
CA LEU A 89 5.99 -4.94 -0.67
C LEU A 89 4.90 -5.90 -1.18
N ASP A 90 5.26 -7.14 -1.57
CA ASP A 90 4.31 -8.21 -1.90
C ASP A 90 3.60 -8.77 -0.67
N GLU A 91 4.25 -8.77 0.48
CA GLU A 91 3.80 -9.46 1.70
C GLU A 91 3.18 -8.51 2.73
N THR A 92 3.48 -7.21 2.64
CA THR A 92 3.03 -6.23 3.63
C THR A 92 2.72 -4.89 2.99
N ASP A 93 1.83 -4.14 3.61
CA ASP A 93 1.59 -2.76 3.22
C ASP A 93 2.68 -1.81 3.75
N VAL A 94 2.69 -0.61 3.20
CA VAL A 94 3.64 0.45 3.55
C VAL A 94 3.54 0.85 5.02
N SER A 95 2.33 0.90 5.58
CA SER A 95 2.09 1.33 6.96
C SER A 95 2.67 0.33 7.95
N PHE A 96 2.53 -0.98 7.70
CA PHE A 96 3.15 -2.02 8.53
C PHE A 96 4.68 -1.90 8.57
N ILE A 97 5.31 -1.67 7.42
CA ILE A 97 6.77 -1.49 7.33
C ILE A 97 7.22 -0.28 8.16
N LEU A 98 6.57 0.87 7.95
CA LEU A 98 6.89 2.11 8.62
C LEU A 98 6.69 2.02 10.14
N ASN A 99 5.55 1.48 10.58
CA ASN A 99 5.23 1.28 11.99
C ASN A 99 6.22 0.33 12.68
N SER A 100 6.58 -0.78 12.02
CA SER A 100 7.55 -1.72 12.56
C SER A 100 8.95 -1.11 12.70
N ILE A 101 9.36 -0.24 11.75
CA ILE A 101 10.63 0.48 11.83
C ILE A 101 10.58 1.54 12.95
N ALA A 102 9.51 2.32 13.04
CA ALA A 102 9.33 3.37 14.05
C ALA A 102 9.29 2.79 15.48
N ALA A 103 8.62 1.65 15.65
CA ALA A 103 8.53 0.91 16.92
C ALA A 103 9.78 0.05 17.22
N GLU A 104 10.78 0.01 16.34
CA GLU A 104 11.98 -0.85 16.46
C GLU A 104 11.65 -2.34 16.61
N ASP A 105 10.53 -2.79 16.02
CA ASP A 105 10.04 -4.16 16.15
C ASP A 105 10.74 -5.13 15.21
N VAL A 106 11.89 -5.62 15.64
CA VAL A 106 12.67 -6.65 14.92
C VAL A 106 11.85 -7.93 14.68
N LYS A 107 10.96 -8.30 15.64
CA LYS A 107 10.20 -9.54 15.54
C LYS A 107 9.18 -9.48 14.39
N SER A 108 8.46 -8.40 14.27
CA SER A 108 7.52 -8.20 13.17
C SER A 108 8.22 -8.16 11.81
N LEU A 109 9.32 -7.43 11.69
CA LEU A 109 10.10 -7.39 10.46
C LEU A 109 10.67 -8.77 10.06
N THR A 110 11.06 -9.62 11.01
CA THR A 110 11.57 -10.97 10.70
C THR A 110 10.50 -11.96 10.26
N LYS A 111 9.21 -11.63 10.38
CA LYS A 111 8.11 -12.43 9.81
C LYS A 111 8.02 -12.30 8.28
N ILE A 112 8.58 -11.21 7.72
CA ILE A 112 8.59 -10.97 6.28
C ILE A 112 9.59 -11.92 5.62
N PRO A 113 9.17 -12.71 4.61
CA PRO A 113 10.08 -13.61 3.90
C PRO A 113 11.30 -12.89 3.34
N GLY A 114 12.48 -13.47 3.55
CA GLY A 114 13.75 -12.87 3.11
C GLY A 114 14.36 -11.84 4.08
N ILE A 115 13.67 -11.43 5.14
CA ILE A 115 14.21 -10.57 6.18
C ILE A 115 14.66 -11.41 7.39
N GLY A 116 15.98 -11.59 7.52
CA GLY A 116 16.56 -12.17 8.71
C GLY A 116 16.81 -11.13 9.83
N LYS A 117 17.13 -11.60 11.03
CA LYS A 117 17.38 -10.73 12.20
C LYS A 117 18.38 -9.61 11.93
N LYS A 118 19.49 -9.90 11.22
CA LYS A 118 20.50 -8.90 10.87
C LYS A 118 19.96 -7.83 9.91
N THR A 119 19.16 -8.23 8.92
CA THR A 119 18.54 -7.33 7.95
C THR A 119 17.49 -6.45 8.64
N ALA A 120 16.66 -7.02 9.51
CA ALA A 120 15.68 -6.27 10.31
C ALA A 120 16.34 -5.20 11.19
N GLN A 121 17.42 -5.56 11.88
CA GLN A 121 18.19 -4.60 12.70
C GLN A 121 18.80 -3.48 11.86
N ARG A 122 19.30 -3.78 10.66
CA ARG A 122 19.83 -2.77 9.73
C ARG A 122 18.72 -1.86 9.21
N LEU A 123 17.58 -2.42 8.81
CA LEU A 123 16.40 -1.65 8.41
C LEU A 123 16.04 -0.60 9.45
N ILE A 124 15.94 -1.00 10.72
CA ILE A 124 15.64 -0.09 11.82
C ILE A 124 16.74 0.97 11.94
N LEU A 125 18.00 0.55 12.03
CA LEU A 125 19.13 1.46 12.23
C LEU A 125 19.28 2.49 11.12
N GLU A 126 19.14 2.07 9.85
CA GLU A 126 19.40 2.93 8.69
C GLU A 126 18.17 3.77 8.27
N LEU A 127 16.96 3.33 8.62
CA LEU A 127 15.73 3.99 8.16
C LEU A 127 14.95 4.71 9.25
N LYS A 128 15.14 4.43 10.54
CA LYS A 128 14.37 5.03 11.65
C LYS A 128 14.31 6.56 11.56
N ASP A 129 15.44 7.22 11.38
CA ASP A 129 15.49 8.69 11.30
C ASP A 129 14.92 9.22 9.99
N LYS A 130 15.08 8.48 8.89
CA LYS A 130 14.52 8.83 7.59
C LYS A 130 12.99 8.74 7.61
N VAL A 131 12.45 7.68 8.21
CA VAL A 131 11.00 7.47 8.37
C VAL A 131 10.35 8.57 9.20
N LYS A 132 10.99 9.02 10.29
CA LYS A 132 10.52 10.15 11.10
C LYS A 132 10.47 11.47 10.35
N ASN A 133 11.40 11.69 9.42
CA ASN A 133 11.49 12.91 8.61
C ASN A 133 10.64 12.86 7.34
N LEU A 134 10.20 11.68 6.93
CA LEU A 134 9.15 11.56 5.93
C LEU A 134 7.85 12.00 6.64
N ASN A 135 7.31 13.17 6.24
CA ASN A 135 5.91 13.53 6.50
C ASN A 135 4.97 12.57 5.72
N ILE A 136 5.18 11.28 5.91
CA ILE A 136 4.15 10.31 5.61
C ILE A 136 3.22 10.50 6.80
N ASP A 137 2.00 11.01 6.55
CA ASP A 137 0.92 10.94 7.51
C ASP A 137 0.82 9.48 7.94
N ILE A 138 1.58 9.11 8.97
CA ILE A 138 1.36 7.93 9.76
C ILE A 138 0.17 8.37 10.61
N PRO A 139 -1.03 7.81 10.44
CA PRO A 139 -2.09 8.07 11.38
C PRO A 139 -1.53 7.72 12.76
N GLU A 140 -1.47 8.68 13.67
CA GLU A 140 -0.92 8.50 15.04
C GLU A 140 -1.70 7.48 15.88
N THR A 141 -2.68 6.82 15.30
CA THR A 141 -3.56 5.87 15.99
C THR A 141 -3.91 4.71 15.09
N ASP A 142 -3.05 3.70 14.96
CA ASP A 142 -3.52 2.34 14.67
C ASP A 142 -2.52 1.28 15.17
N ILE A 143 -2.06 1.44 16.40
CA ILE A 143 -1.55 0.32 17.19
C ILE A 143 -2.78 -0.22 17.93
N ILE A 144 -3.42 -1.24 17.40
CA ILE A 144 -4.60 -1.95 17.90
C ILE A 144 -5.90 -1.48 17.18
N ASN A 145 -6.23 -2.10 16.05
CA ASN A 145 -7.59 -2.40 15.54
C ASN A 145 -7.71 -2.38 14.01
N GLU A 146 -6.86 -3.13 13.29
CA GLU A 146 -6.99 -3.24 11.81
C GLU A 146 -8.28 -3.94 11.33
N ASN A 147 -9.07 -4.53 12.22
CA ASN A 147 -10.37 -5.13 11.85
C ASN A 147 -11.58 -4.21 12.08
N ILE A 148 -11.45 -3.15 12.87
CA ILE A 148 -12.60 -2.34 13.32
C ILE A 148 -12.87 -1.15 12.38
N ASN A 149 -11.82 -0.56 11.77
CA ASN A 149 -11.97 0.60 10.88
C ASN A 149 -12.40 0.25 9.45
N LEU A 150 -12.11 -0.96 8.97
CA LEU A 150 -12.59 -1.40 7.64
C LEU A 150 -14.12 -1.50 7.63
N ASP A 151 -14.73 -1.94 8.72
CA ASP A 151 -16.18 -2.13 8.82
C ASP A 151 -16.93 -0.80 8.89
N LYS A 152 -16.43 0.20 9.66
CA LYS A 152 -17.01 1.55 9.69
C LYS A 152 -16.84 2.32 8.38
N SER A 153 -15.71 2.21 7.73
CA SER A 153 -15.46 2.84 6.43
C SER A 153 -16.39 2.25 5.36
N SER A 154 -16.56 0.93 5.34
CA SER A 154 -17.49 0.25 4.43
C SER A 154 -18.96 0.58 4.74
N ALA A 155 -19.33 0.73 6.02
CA ALA A 155 -20.66 1.18 6.44
C ALA A 155 -20.92 2.63 6.01
N LEU A 156 -19.92 3.51 6.11
CA LEU A 156 -20.01 4.91 5.65
C LEU A 156 -20.24 4.99 4.14
N GLU A 157 -19.47 4.26 3.34
CA GLU A 157 -19.64 4.20 1.89
C GLU A 157 -21.03 3.67 1.48
N ALA A 158 -21.54 2.67 2.21
CA ALA A 158 -22.86 2.13 1.98
C ALA A 158 -23.96 3.18 2.27
N LEU A 159 -23.85 3.94 3.36
CA LEU A 159 -24.81 5.02 3.71
C LEU A 159 -24.78 6.15 2.68
N ILE A 160 -23.60 6.53 2.19
CA ILE A 160 -23.47 7.54 1.12
C ILE A 160 -24.12 7.01 -0.19
N SER A 161 -23.94 5.71 -0.51
CA SER A 161 -24.56 5.08 -1.68
C SER A 161 -26.08 5.03 -1.58
N LEU A 162 -26.64 5.00 -0.37
CA LEU A 162 -28.07 5.12 -0.10
C LEU A 162 -28.60 6.56 -0.18
N GLY A 163 -27.71 7.54 -0.43
CA GLY A 163 -28.10 8.93 -0.65
C GLY A 163 -28.00 9.83 0.58
N TYR A 164 -27.44 9.36 1.69
CA TYR A 164 -27.19 10.18 2.87
C TYR A 164 -25.96 11.08 2.69
N ASN A 165 -25.99 12.24 3.36
CA ASN A 165 -24.85 13.15 3.38
C ASN A 165 -23.69 12.54 4.18
N GLU A 166 -22.44 12.68 3.69
CA GLU A 166 -21.24 12.14 4.33
C GLU A 166 -21.10 12.58 5.79
N TYR A 167 -21.41 13.85 6.09
CA TYR A 167 -21.34 14.39 7.45
C TYR A 167 -22.36 13.74 8.41
N GLU A 168 -23.60 13.55 7.95
CA GLU A 168 -24.66 12.90 8.72
C GLU A 168 -24.36 11.42 8.95
N ALA A 169 -23.90 10.71 7.91
CA ALA A 169 -23.52 9.31 7.99
C ALA A 169 -22.33 9.09 8.94
N LYS A 170 -21.35 9.99 8.92
CA LYS A 170 -20.18 9.92 9.79
C LYS A 170 -20.57 10.15 11.25
N ASN A 171 -21.39 11.13 11.56
CA ASN A 171 -21.88 11.39 12.91
C ASN A 171 -22.75 10.23 13.44
N ALA A 172 -23.58 9.63 12.59
CA ALA A 172 -24.41 8.48 12.99
C ALA A 172 -23.57 7.25 13.33
N LEU A 173 -22.45 7.03 12.64
CA LEU A 173 -21.53 5.91 12.89
C LEU A 173 -20.58 6.15 14.08
N GLU A 174 -20.39 7.39 14.53
CA GLU A 174 -19.41 7.75 15.55
C GLU A 174 -19.70 7.07 16.91
N ASN A 175 -20.98 6.93 17.26
CA ASN A 175 -21.44 6.34 18.54
C ASN A 175 -21.82 4.85 18.44
N ILE A 176 -21.55 4.19 17.31
CA ILE A 176 -21.84 2.77 17.12
C ILE A 176 -20.63 1.93 17.50
N ASP A 177 -20.88 0.82 18.20
CA ASP A 177 -19.85 -0.12 18.65
C ASP A 177 -19.06 -0.67 17.43
N ASP A 178 -17.75 -0.53 17.48
CA ASP A 178 -16.81 -0.91 16.42
C ASP A 178 -16.71 -2.43 16.20
N ASN A 179 -17.21 -3.24 17.13
CA ASN A 179 -17.20 -4.70 17.03
C ASN A 179 -18.44 -5.31 16.36
N LEU A 180 -19.35 -4.48 15.85
CA LEU A 180 -20.56 -4.96 15.17
C LEU A 180 -20.27 -5.26 13.68
N ASP A 181 -20.99 -6.24 13.15
CA ASP A 181 -21.01 -6.52 11.72
C ASP A 181 -21.51 -5.30 10.92
N ILE A 182 -20.94 -5.07 9.72
CA ILE A 182 -21.27 -3.92 8.83
C ILE A 182 -22.77 -3.76 8.64
N SER A 183 -23.50 -4.86 8.46
CA SER A 183 -24.94 -4.84 8.24
C SER A 183 -25.71 -4.35 9.47
N VAL A 184 -25.18 -4.62 10.65
CA VAL A 184 -25.75 -4.15 11.93
C VAL A 184 -25.42 -2.68 12.13
N MET A 185 -24.19 -2.25 11.84
CA MET A 185 -23.77 -0.85 11.90
C MET A 185 -24.63 0.05 11.00
N ILE A 186 -24.85 -0.37 9.76
CA ILE A 186 -25.71 0.38 8.80
C ILE A 186 -27.14 0.49 9.37
N ARG A 187 -27.69 -0.58 9.91
CA ARG A 187 -29.04 -0.59 10.47
C ARG A 187 -29.19 0.33 11.69
N GLU A 188 -28.20 0.32 12.58
CA GLU A 188 -28.22 1.20 13.76
C GLU A 188 -28.02 2.68 13.36
N ALA A 189 -27.13 2.96 12.39
CA ALA A 189 -26.94 4.30 11.85
C ALA A 189 -28.24 4.85 11.22
N LEU A 190 -28.96 4.04 10.44
CA LEU A 190 -30.23 4.40 9.83
C LEU A 190 -31.33 4.73 10.87
N LYS A 191 -31.33 4.07 12.03
CA LYS A 191 -32.26 4.37 13.12
C LYS A 191 -32.00 5.74 13.77
N VAL A 192 -30.73 6.16 13.80
CA VAL A 192 -30.34 7.45 14.37
C VAL A 192 -30.64 8.60 13.41
N MET A 193 -30.63 8.32 12.08
CA MET A 193 -30.84 9.32 11.02
C MET A 193 -32.32 9.42 10.56
N SER A 194 -33.20 8.53 11.02
CA SER A 194 -34.65 8.56 10.74
C SER A 194 -35.40 9.35 11.80
#